data_bcfeb6df68420fd92bcea8d2b7e86045
#
_entry.id   bcfeb6df68420fd92bcea8d2b7e86045
#
_cell.length_a   1.000
_cell.length_b   1.000
_cell.length_c   1.000
_cell.angle_alpha   90.00
_cell.angle_beta   90.00
_cell.angle_gamma   90.00
#
_symmetry.space_group_name_H-M   'P 1'
#
loop_
_entity.id
_entity.type
_entity.pdbx_description
1 polymer ?
#
loop_
_entity_poly.entity_id
_entity_poly.type
_entity_poly.pdbx_seq_one_letter_code
_entity_poly.pdbx_strand_id
1 'polypeptide(L)'
;MKCSCFVLKITECCNLACKYCYMFRGGDFSFKHKPKLMSIEIAHKAILRAKEHCLQHKLKNFNFVLHGGEPLIAGKKFILDFTTYAKKVFKDTDINVIVGLQTNGTLIDEEWCNIFKKCHINVGISIDGKKEDHDKNRVDLSGRGTFDRVINAINLCKKNNIELGVLSVLNVNTDPTESYELYKSLNVKGADVLFLEANYDKLPPKPIEGKFVGSDTPAGDWLIKFFDLWYNDENNFFERHFSQYVKSILGAITNGDDLGESNNEILTIESNGEYESEDALRICGNDFTKTNINVFDSTVDNALTTKLSKAYYHSHKYLPKKCLACPIKQTCGGGYMPHRYSSLNGFNNPSIYCKDLLKLITHVQNSIVDSLANSNFVNFSLDKITYEEALDIIERDEFKIKGKSYFSQIECF
;
A
#
# COMPACT_ATOMS: atom_id res chain seq x y z
N MET A 1 9.43 3.87 -19.18
CA MET A 1 8.49 3.69 -18.03
C MET A 1 8.45 5.00 -17.29
N LYS A 2 7.37 5.28 -16.56
CA LYS A 2 7.24 6.48 -15.74
C LYS A 2 7.34 6.13 -14.27
N CYS A 3 7.82 7.06 -13.46
CA CYS A 3 7.78 6.99 -12.01
C CYS A 3 7.21 8.31 -11.51
N SER A 4 6.13 8.26 -10.76
CA SER A 4 5.43 9.43 -10.24
C SER A 4 5.47 9.50 -8.71
N CYS A 5 6.11 8.52 -8.07
CA CYS A 5 6.22 8.44 -6.62
C CYS A 5 7.57 7.87 -6.17
N PHE A 6 8.22 8.55 -5.22
CA PHE A 6 9.31 7.97 -4.44
C PHE A 6 8.85 7.72 -3.00
N VAL A 7 9.04 6.48 -2.56
CA VAL A 7 9.02 6.12 -1.14
C VAL A 7 10.45 6.25 -0.61
N LEU A 8 10.71 7.28 0.21
CA LEU A 8 12.05 7.52 0.76
C LEU A 8 12.18 6.87 2.14
N LYS A 9 13.08 5.92 2.26
CA LYS A 9 13.46 5.32 3.55
C LYS A 9 14.44 6.25 4.27
N ILE A 10 13.89 7.33 4.84
CA ILE A 10 14.72 8.35 5.51
C ILE A 10 15.33 7.88 6.82
N THR A 11 14.87 6.75 7.35
CA THR A 11 15.45 6.08 8.53
C THR A 11 15.25 4.57 8.49
N GLU A 12 16.28 3.83 8.90
CA GLU A 12 16.24 2.38 9.16
C GLU A 12 16.01 2.07 10.66
N CYS A 13 15.53 3.04 11.43
CA CYS A 13 15.25 2.89 12.86
C CYS A 13 13.75 3.09 13.15
N CYS A 14 13.26 2.37 14.15
CA CYS A 14 11.92 2.57 14.68
C CYS A 14 11.94 2.52 16.21
N ASN A 15 11.09 3.31 16.83
CA ASN A 15 10.86 3.31 18.28
C ASN A 15 9.77 2.32 18.71
N LEU A 16 9.19 1.57 17.76
CA LEU A 16 8.25 0.47 17.99
C LEU A 16 8.83 -0.88 17.57
N ALA A 17 8.22 -1.96 18.09
CA ALA A 17 8.54 -3.34 17.78
C ALA A 17 7.27 -4.10 17.34
N CYS A 18 6.53 -3.56 16.37
CA CYS A 18 5.30 -4.17 15.84
C CYS A 18 5.54 -5.61 15.41
N LYS A 19 4.65 -6.53 15.83
CA LYS A 19 4.86 -7.97 15.65
C LYS A 19 4.84 -8.43 14.19
N TYR A 20 4.12 -7.73 13.33
CA TYR A 20 3.95 -8.03 11.91
C TYR A 20 4.78 -7.12 10.98
N CYS A 21 5.70 -6.32 11.52
CA CYS A 21 6.43 -5.33 10.74
C CYS A 21 7.24 -5.99 9.61
N TYR A 22 6.87 -5.71 8.36
CA TYR A 22 7.57 -6.27 7.19
C TYR A 22 9.01 -5.73 7.07
N MET A 23 9.24 -4.47 7.50
CA MET A 23 10.56 -3.84 7.48
C MET A 23 11.61 -4.56 8.36
N PHE A 24 11.20 -5.01 9.56
CA PHE A 24 12.14 -5.53 10.55
C PHE A 24 11.94 -7.01 10.90
N ARG A 25 10.82 -7.60 10.47
CA ARG A 25 10.43 -8.98 10.78
C ARG A 25 9.97 -9.77 9.53
N GLY A 26 10.04 -9.15 8.36
CA GLY A 26 9.62 -9.74 7.08
C GLY A 26 10.55 -10.83 6.54
N GLY A 27 11.80 -10.85 6.98
CA GLY A 27 12.83 -11.81 6.50
C GLY A 27 14.03 -11.15 5.83
N ASP A 28 13.93 -9.87 5.49
CA ASP A 28 15.05 -9.06 5.02
C ASP A 28 15.77 -8.41 6.21
N PHE A 29 17.09 -8.52 6.23
CA PHE A 29 17.98 -7.93 7.25
C PHE A 29 18.94 -6.90 6.67
N SER A 30 18.76 -6.49 5.42
CA SER A 30 19.62 -5.53 4.71
C SER A 30 19.71 -4.18 5.45
N PHE A 31 18.64 -3.78 6.15
CA PHE A 31 18.59 -2.56 6.97
C PHE A 31 19.70 -2.48 8.01
N LYS A 32 20.27 -3.62 8.46
CA LYS A 32 21.38 -3.65 9.44
C LYS A 32 22.69 -3.11 8.88
N HIS A 33 22.84 -3.10 7.55
CA HIS A 33 24.04 -2.70 6.83
C HIS A 33 23.89 -1.35 6.13
N LYS A 34 22.68 -0.75 6.18
CA LYS A 34 22.39 0.57 5.63
C LYS A 34 22.59 1.66 6.71
N PRO A 35 22.86 2.92 6.34
CA PRO A 35 22.87 4.04 7.26
C PRO A 35 21.56 4.14 8.06
N LYS A 36 21.64 4.36 9.36
CA LYS A 36 20.43 4.49 10.20
C LYS A 36 19.54 5.66 9.81
N LEU A 37 20.13 6.71 9.28
CA LEU A 37 19.44 7.91 8.79
C LEU A 37 19.95 8.23 7.39
N MET A 38 19.05 8.62 6.49
CA MET A 38 19.40 9.17 5.18
C MET A 38 20.12 10.51 5.37
N SER A 39 21.23 10.73 4.65
CA SER A 39 21.85 12.04 4.65
C SER A 39 21.03 13.04 3.83
N ILE A 40 21.15 14.34 4.15
CA ILE A 40 20.43 15.38 3.42
C ILE A 40 20.91 15.49 1.97
N GLU A 41 22.18 15.14 1.69
CA GLU A 41 22.75 15.11 0.34
C GLU A 41 22.07 14.05 -0.54
N ILE A 42 21.81 12.85 0.01
CA ILE A 42 21.05 11.79 -0.66
C ILE A 42 19.63 12.28 -0.96
N ALA A 43 18.95 12.86 0.03
CA ALA A 43 17.60 13.37 -0.11
C ALA A 43 17.53 14.48 -1.19
N HIS A 44 18.48 15.42 -1.20
CA HIS A 44 18.57 16.47 -2.23
C HIS A 44 18.80 15.87 -3.61
N LYS A 45 19.68 14.85 -3.72
CA LYS A 45 19.95 14.19 -4.99
C LYS A 45 18.71 13.46 -5.51
N ALA A 46 17.98 12.77 -4.65
CA ALA A 46 16.72 12.12 -5.01
C ALA A 46 15.69 13.14 -5.56
N ILE A 47 15.58 14.32 -4.95
CA ILE A 47 14.70 15.39 -5.43
C ILE A 47 15.12 15.87 -6.83
N LEU A 48 16.42 16.03 -7.08
CA LEU A 48 16.92 16.41 -8.40
C LEU A 48 16.63 15.33 -9.44
N ARG A 49 16.83 14.04 -9.11
CA ARG A 49 16.50 12.92 -10.00
C ARG A 49 15.01 12.85 -10.33
N ALA A 50 14.16 13.12 -9.35
CA ALA A 50 12.71 13.22 -9.57
C ALA A 50 12.36 14.34 -10.56
N LYS A 51 12.97 15.54 -10.41
CA LYS A 51 12.76 16.65 -11.34
C LYS A 51 13.22 16.31 -12.76
N GLU A 52 14.43 15.77 -12.92
CA GLU A 52 14.98 15.32 -14.20
C GLU A 52 13.99 14.38 -14.92
N HIS A 53 13.51 13.36 -14.21
CA HIS A 53 12.55 12.39 -14.71
C HIS A 53 11.20 13.02 -15.07
N CYS A 54 10.65 13.86 -14.20
CA CYS A 54 9.40 14.56 -14.46
C CYS A 54 9.45 15.40 -15.73
N LEU A 55 10.53 16.16 -15.95
CA LEU A 55 10.71 16.99 -17.14
C LEU A 55 10.82 16.12 -18.40
N GLN A 56 11.61 15.04 -18.34
CA GLN A 56 11.80 14.11 -19.46
C GLN A 56 10.49 13.43 -19.87
N HIS A 57 9.67 13.01 -18.90
CA HIS A 57 8.42 12.28 -19.13
C HIS A 57 7.17 13.17 -19.12
N LYS A 58 7.33 14.49 -19.00
CA LYS A 58 6.24 15.49 -18.97
C LYS A 58 5.19 15.19 -17.89
N LEU A 59 5.65 14.75 -16.71
CA LEU A 59 4.78 14.50 -15.58
C LEU A 59 4.29 15.83 -15.02
N LYS A 60 3.03 15.84 -14.55
CA LYS A 60 2.41 17.02 -13.93
C LYS A 60 2.37 16.94 -12.41
N ASN A 61 2.51 15.75 -11.87
CA ASN A 61 2.50 15.50 -10.43
C ASN A 61 3.65 14.57 -10.06
N PHE A 62 4.22 14.78 -8.88
CA PHE A 62 5.19 13.87 -8.28
C PHE A 62 5.00 13.79 -6.77
N ASN A 63 5.02 12.58 -6.23
CA ASN A 63 4.81 12.31 -4.82
C ASN A 63 6.12 11.90 -4.14
N PHE A 64 6.43 12.50 -3.00
CA PHE A 64 7.46 12.03 -2.09
C PHE A 64 6.77 11.50 -0.82
N VAL A 65 6.93 10.23 -0.53
CA VAL A 65 6.42 9.59 0.70
C VAL A 65 7.60 9.38 1.63
N LEU A 66 7.67 10.18 2.69
CA LEU A 66 8.69 10.02 3.73
C LEU A 66 8.31 8.83 4.61
N HIS A 67 9.14 7.80 4.57
CA HIS A 67 8.91 6.49 5.16
C HIS A 67 10.19 5.95 5.83
N GLY A 68 10.20 4.67 6.18
CA GLY A 68 11.31 3.96 6.80
C GLY A 68 10.81 3.18 8.00
N GLY A 69 11.61 3.08 9.07
CA GLY A 69 11.11 2.51 10.32
C GLY A 69 10.09 3.45 10.97
N GLU A 70 10.55 4.59 11.49
CA GLU A 70 9.69 5.70 11.93
C GLU A 70 10.28 7.01 11.41
N PRO A 71 9.69 7.65 10.41
CA PRO A 71 10.28 8.80 9.73
C PRO A 71 10.54 10.01 10.64
N LEU A 72 9.77 10.19 11.71
CA LEU A 72 9.99 11.30 12.65
C LEU A 72 11.30 11.19 13.43
N ILE A 73 11.94 10.01 13.46
CA ILE A 73 13.28 9.82 14.03
C ILE A 73 14.36 10.58 13.22
N ALA A 74 14.14 10.82 11.91
CA ALA A 74 15.07 11.62 11.12
C ALA A 74 15.18 13.07 11.62
N GLY A 75 14.21 13.50 12.41
CA GLY A 75 14.21 14.79 13.11
C GLY A 75 13.61 15.94 12.29
N LYS A 76 13.19 16.96 13.03
CA LYS A 76 12.46 18.13 12.51
C LYS A 76 13.26 18.91 11.46
N LYS A 77 14.58 19.05 11.70
CA LYS A 77 15.48 19.74 10.77
C LYS A 77 15.52 19.06 9.40
N PHE A 78 15.65 17.72 9.37
CA PHE A 78 15.68 16.98 8.11
C PHE A 78 14.41 17.21 7.29
N ILE A 79 13.22 17.11 7.92
CA ILE A 79 11.94 17.30 7.24
C ILE A 79 11.78 18.73 6.70
N LEU A 80 12.21 19.73 7.47
CA LEU A 80 12.20 21.14 7.04
C LEU A 80 13.15 21.39 5.86
N ASP A 81 14.38 20.86 5.92
CA ASP A 81 15.37 21.01 4.87
C ASP A 81 14.91 20.31 3.59
N PHE A 82 14.39 19.06 3.70
CA PHE A 82 13.84 18.31 2.58
C PHE A 82 12.72 19.07 1.86
N THR A 83 11.70 19.49 2.61
CA THR A 83 10.52 20.14 2.04
C THR A 83 10.83 21.51 1.44
N THR A 84 11.73 22.27 2.09
CA THR A 84 12.20 23.56 1.58
C THR A 84 12.97 23.39 0.28
N TYR A 85 13.85 22.38 0.23
CA TYR A 85 14.63 22.10 -0.97
C TYR A 85 13.75 21.60 -2.12
N ALA A 86 12.80 20.70 -1.86
CA ALA A 86 11.85 20.23 -2.85
C ALA A 86 11.05 21.40 -3.47
N LYS A 87 10.48 22.28 -2.63
CA LYS A 87 9.80 23.51 -3.10
C LYS A 87 10.70 24.38 -3.96
N LYS A 88 11.97 24.58 -3.54
CA LYS A 88 12.95 25.38 -4.30
C LYS A 88 13.24 24.77 -5.67
N VAL A 89 13.48 23.46 -5.72
CA VAL A 89 13.85 22.73 -6.95
C VAL A 89 12.74 22.76 -8.00
N PHE A 90 11.49 22.65 -7.58
CA PHE A 90 10.34 22.60 -8.50
C PHE A 90 9.66 23.96 -8.73
N LYS A 91 10.13 25.03 -8.09
CA LYS A 91 9.50 26.37 -8.13
C LYS A 91 9.18 26.88 -9.54
N ASP A 92 10.12 26.69 -10.48
CA ASP A 92 10.01 27.21 -11.84
C ASP A 92 9.52 26.12 -12.84
N THR A 93 8.66 25.23 -12.36
CA THR A 93 8.05 24.14 -13.16
C THR A 93 6.55 24.09 -12.94
N ASP A 94 5.81 23.53 -13.93
CA ASP A 94 4.37 23.25 -13.81
C ASP A 94 4.10 21.90 -13.11
N ILE A 95 5.07 21.38 -12.34
CA ILE A 95 4.96 20.09 -11.67
C ILE A 95 4.47 20.32 -10.23
N ASN A 96 3.32 19.76 -9.92
CA ASN A 96 2.79 19.76 -8.57
C ASN A 96 3.50 18.68 -7.73
N VAL A 97 4.17 19.10 -6.66
CA VAL A 97 4.88 18.22 -5.73
C VAL A 97 4.09 18.04 -4.45
N ILE A 98 3.81 16.79 -4.12
CA ILE A 98 3.11 16.40 -2.90
C ILE A 98 4.10 15.68 -1.98
N VAL A 99 4.16 16.08 -0.73
CA VAL A 99 4.95 15.40 0.30
C VAL A 99 4.01 14.74 1.28
N GLY A 100 4.08 13.43 1.37
CA GLY A 100 3.38 12.61 2.37
C GLY A 100 4.34 12.04 3.40
N LEU A 101 3.81 11.65 4.55
CA LEU A 101 4.56 11.02 5.62
C LEU A 101 3.66 9.97 6.29
N GLN A 102 4.18 8.73 6.43
CA GLN A 102 3.49 7.67 7.17
C GLN A 102 4.22 7.42 8.48
N THR A 103 3.55 7.65 9.60
CA THR A 103 4.13 7.56 10.95
C THR A 103 3.32 6.67 11.88
N ASN A 104 3.99 6.10 12.89
CA ASN A 104 3.29 5.45 14.01
C ASN A 104 2.65 6.47 14.98
N GLY A 105 2.85 7.75 14.80
CA GLY A 105 2.23 8.84 15.54
C GLY A 105 2.82 9.13 16.94
N THR A 106 3.56 8.19 17.52
CA THR A 106 3.95 8.27 18.95
C THR A 106 4.97 9.37 19.29
N LEU A 107 5.57 10.01 18.27
CA LEU A 107 6.55 11.10 18.41
C LEU A 107 5.97 12.48 18.05
N ILE A 108 4.69 12.55 17.68
CA ILE A 108 4.05 13.83 17.30
C ILE A 108 3.87 14.72 18.53
N ASP A 109 4.36 15.95 18.43
CA ASP A 109 4.21 17.05 19.39
C ASP A 109 3.71 18.32 18.70
N GLU A 110 3.48 19.40 19.45
CA GLU A 110 3.02 20.70 18.92
C GLU A 110 3.97 21.28 17.85
N GLU A 111 5.28 21.07 17.99
CA GLU A 111 6.25 21.56 17.02
C GLU A 111 6.16 20.76 15.71
N TRP A 112 5.93 19.44 15.77
CA TRP A 112 5.63 18.63 14.60
C TRP A 112 4.36 19.10 13.88
N CYS A 113 3.31 19.39 14.62
CA CYS A 113 2.08 19.95 14.05
C CYS A 113 2.34 21.25 13.29
N ASN A 114 3.17 22.15 13.84
CA ASN A 114 3.56 23.38 13.16
C ASN A 114 4.35 23.11 11.86
N ILE A 115 5.23 22.11 11.86
CA ILE A 115 6.02 21.73 10.68
C ILE A 115 5.10 21.14 9.60
N PHE A 116 4.18 20.24 9.97
CA PHE A 116 3.24 19.65 9.01
C PHE A 116 2.41 20.72 8.30
N LYS A 117 1.91 21.70 9.03
CA LYS A 117 1.19 22.85 8.45
C LYS A 117 2.07 23.70 7.55
N LYS A 118 3.22 24.16 8.05
CA LYS A 118 4.15 25.03 7.32
C LYS A 118 4.64 24.40 6.02
N CYS A 119 4.88 23.09 6.06
CA CYS A 119 5.40 22.33 4.94
C CYS A 119 4.33 21.74 4.02
N HIS A 120 3.05 21.81 4.41
CA HIS A 120 1.90 21.19 3.72
C HIS A 120 2.12 19.68 3.53
N ILE A 121 2.48 18.97 4.60
CA ILE A 121 2.71 17.54 4.59
C ILE A 121 1.38 16.81 4.79
N ASN A 122 1.08 15.87 3.90
CA ASN A 122 -0.02 14.94 4.09
C ASN A 122 0.38 13.88 5.13
N VAL A 123 -0.31 13.81 6.25
CA VAL A 123 0.05 12.94 7.37
C VAL A 123 -0.84 11.71 7.38
N GLY A 124 -0.21 10.53 7.33
CA GLY A 124 -0.84 9.25 7.61
C GLY A 124 -0.38 8.74 8.99
N ILE A 125 -1.32 8.29 9.83
CA ILE A 125 -1.02 7.71 11.14
C ILE A 125 -1.47 6.26 11.18
N SER A 126 -0.61 5.38 11.68
CA SER A 126 -0.91 3.96 11.77
C SER A 126 -1.68 3.62 13.04
N ILE A 127 -2.87 3.01 12.89
CA ILE A 127 -3.70 2.53 14.00
C ILE A 127 -4.49 1.28 13.59
N ASP A 128 -4.47 0.22 14.38
CA ASP A 128 -5.08 -1.07 14.07
C ASP A 128 -6.27 -1.35 15.01
N GLY A 129 -7.47 -0.90 14.61
CA GLY A 129 -8.67 -1.16 15.38
C GLY A 129 -8.65 -0.57 16.81
N LYS A 130 -9.44 -1.16 17.70
CA LYS A 130 -9.53 -0.71 19.11
C LYS A 130 -8.27 -1.01 19.92
N LYS A 131 -8.24 -0.47 21.14
CA LYS A 131 -7.05 -0.52 22.02
C LYS A 131 -6.49 -1.91 22.23
N GLU A 132 -7.35 -2.88 22.53
CA GLU A 132 -6.95 -4.26 22.81
C GLU A 132 -6.29 -4.91 21.59
N ASP A 133 -6.77 -4.62 20.39
CA ASP A 133 -6.28 -5.17 19.14
C ASP A 133 -4.99 -4.48 18.69
N HIS A 134 -4.98 -3.16 18.77
CA HIS A 134 -3.78 -2.35 18.48
C HIS A 134 -2.62 -2.75 19.39
N ASP A 135 -2.85 -2.79 20.71
CA ASP A 135 -1.81 -3.04 21.71
C ASP A 135 -1.31 -4.50 21.72
N LYS A 136 -2.06 -5.44 21.12
CA LYS A 136 -1.55 -6.82 20.86
C LYS A 136 -0.37 -6.82 19.89
N ASN A 137 -0.34 -5.92 18.92
CA ASN A 137 0.58 -5.94 17.79
C ASN A 137 1.54 -4.74 17.75
N ARG A 138 1.06 -3.52 18.00
CA ARG A 138 1.85 -2.29 17.95
C ARG A 138 2.36 -1.93 19.33
N VAL A 139 3.47 -2.54 19.68
CA VAL A 139 4.14 -2.34 20.98
C VAL A 139 5.41 -1.52 20.83
N ASP A 140 5.80 -0.81 21.88
CA ASP A 140 7.12 -0.16 21.95
C ASP A 140 8.26 -1.19 22.22
N LEU A 141 9.48 -0.71 22.25
CA LEU A 141 10.66 -1.55 22.50
C LEU A 141 10.66 -2.24 23.87
N SER A 142 9.82 -1.77 24.81
CA SER A 142 9.61 -2.39 26.13
C SER A 142 8.40 -3.33 26.18
N GLY A 143 7.74 -3.56 25.02
CA GLY A 143 6.56 -4.44 24.92
C GLY A 143 5.24 -3.79 25.38
N ARG A 144 5.21 -2.49 25.65
CA ARG A 144 4.00 -1.75 26.07
C ARG A 144 3.20 -1.34 24.85
N GLY A 145 1.86 -1.43 24.93
CA GLY A 145 0.94 -0.94 23.92
C GLY A 145 1.08 0.54 23.63
N THR A 146 0.69 0.96 22.46
CA THR A 146 0.90 2.32 21.98
C THR A 146 -0.37 3.08 21.62
N PHE A 147 -1.56 2.46 21.76
CA PHE A 147 -2.84 3.02 21.35
C PHE A 147 -3.10 4.41 21.91
N ASP A 148 -2.98 4.59 23.24
CA ASP A 148 -3.27 5.87 23.87
C ASP A 148 -2.37 7.01 23.36
N ARG A 149 -1.09 6.70 23.06
CA ARG A 149 -0.16 7.67 22.46
C ARG A 149 -0.57 8.05 21.05
N VAL A 150 -1.06 7.09 20.26
CA VAL A 150 -1.54 7.31 18.89
C VAL A 150 -2.82 8.16 18.91
N ILE A 151 -3.78 7.84 19.77
CA ILE A 151 -5.02 8.65 19.92
C ILE A 151 -4.68 10.09 20.36
N ASN A 152 -3.75 10.26 21.28
CA ASN A 152 -3.31 11.59 21.68
C ASN A 152 -2.69 12.37 20.51
N ALA A 153 -1.89 11.72 19.65
CA ALA A 153 -1.31 12.32 18.47
C ALA A 153 -2.39 12.73 17.44
N ILE A 154 -3.38 11.87 17.19
CA ILE A 154 -4.52 12.16 16.31
C ILE A 154 -5.28 13.39 16.84
N ASN A 155 -5.60 13.41 18.14
CA ASN A 155 -6.31 14.53 18.76
C ASN A 155 -5.49 15.83 18.71
N LEU A 156 -4.17 15.74 18.87
CA LEU A 156 -3.26 16.87 18.74
C LEU A 156 -3.25 17.43 17.32
N CYS A 157 -3.17 16.58 16.31
CA CYS A 157 -3.27 16.98 14.91
C CYS A 157 -4.60 17.67 14.61
N LYS A 158 -5.73 17.11 15.08
CA LYS A 158 -7.07 17.70 14.93
C LYS A 158 -7.16 19.08 15.60
N LYS A 159 -6.71 19.21 16.85
CA LYS A 159 -6.64 20.48 17.56
C LYS A 159 -5.87 21.55 16.78
N ASN A 160 -4.86 21.13 16.05
CA ASN A 160 -4.05 21.99 15.18
C ASN A 160 -4.60 22.13 13.76
N ASN A 161 -5.83 21.69 13.45
CA ASN A 161 -6.44 21.72 12.11
C ASN A 161 -5.56 21.06 11.03
N ILE A 162 -4.95 19.92 11.35
CA ILE A 162 -4.22 19.08 10.40
C ILE A 162 -5.17 17.98 9.96
N GLU A 163 -5.47 17.96 8.67
CA GLU A 163 -6.16 16.82 8.06
C GLU A 163 -5.20 15.63 7.99
N LEU A 164 -5.64 14.48 8.47
CA LEU A 164 -4.85 13.25 8.44
C LEU A 164 -5.68 12.06 7.98
N GLY A 165 -4.99 11.08 7.42
CA GLY A 165 -5.52 9.75 7.19
C GLY A 165 -5.00 8.75 8.22
N VAL A 166 -5.71 7.66 8.40
CA VAL A 166 -5.23 6.52 9.19
C VAL A 166 -4.99 5.31 8.30
N LEU A 167 -4.01 4.49 8.67
CA LEU A 167 -3.66 3.26 7.99
C LEU A 167 -3.67 2.13 9.00
N SER A 168 -4.40 1.07 8.68
CA SER A 168 -4.56 -0.12 9.52
C SER A 168 -4.07 -1.35 8.78
N VAL A 169 -3.51 -2.31 9.50
CA VAL A 169 -3.28 -3.67 8.97
C VAL A 169 -4.41 -4.58 9.44
N LEU A 170 -5.05 -5.23 8.49
CA LEU A 170 -6.16 -6.15 8.72
C LEU A 170 -5.76 -7.26 9.71
N ASN A 171 -6.58 -7.44 10.72
CA ASN A 171 -6.49 -8.54 11.67
C ASN A 171 -7.80 -9.32 11.66
N VAL A 172 -7.79 -10.51 11.10
CA VAL A 172 -8.97 -11.37 10.96
C VAL A 172 -9.56 -11.87 12.29
N ASN A 173 -8.88 -11.65 13.41
CA ASN A 173 -9.38 -11.98 14.75
C ASN A 173 -10.20 -10.83 15.39
N THR A 174 -10.32 -9.68 14.71
CA THR A 174 -11.03 -8.50 15.22
C THR A 174 -12.45 -8.41 14.65
N ASP A 175 -13.31 -7.60 15.28
CA ASP A 175 -14.62 -7.28 14.71
C ASP A 175 -14.51 -6.08 13.75
N PRO A 176 -14.86 -6.26 12.46
CA PRO A 176 -14.86 -5.16 11.50
C PRO A 176 -15.80 -4.01 11.89
N THR A 177 -16.89 -4.29 12.60
CA THR A 177 -17.81 -3.26 13.09
C THR A 177 -17.13 -2.33 14.09
N GLU A 178 -16.41 -2.88 15.07
CA GLU A 178 -15.68 -2.10 16.06
C GLU A 178 -14.57 -1.25 15.43
N SER A 179 -13.90 -1.80 14.40
CA SER A 179 -12.88 -1.06 13.65
C SER A 179 -13.50 0.10 12.86
N TYR A 180 -14.64 -0.15 12.19
CA TYR A 180 -15.36 0.88 11.44
C TYR A 180 -15.81 2.03 12.34
N GLU A 181 -16.47 1.70 13.46
CA GLU A 181 -16.94 2.70 14.42
C GLU A 181 -15.80 3.53 15.03
N LEU A 182 -14.66 2.90 15.32
CA LEU A 182 -13.48 3.62 15.77
C LEU A 182 -13.04 4.63 14.71
N TYR A 183 -12.79 4.22 13.46
CA TYR A 183 -12.27 5.11 12.42
C TYR A 183 -13.26 6.24 12.11
N LYS A 184 -14.56 5.96 12.13
CA LYS A 184 -15.59 6.98 12.01
C LYS A 184 -15.55 7.98 13.16
N SER A 185 -15.40 7.53 14.41
CA SER A 185 -15.31 8.39 15.61
C SER A 185 -14.08 9.29 15.62
N LEU A 186 -12.99 8.84 14.98
CA LEU A 186 -11.77 9.65 14.85
C LEU A 186 -11.99 10.89 13.96
N ASN A 187 -13.04 10.90 13.12
CA ASN A 187 -13.33 11.98 12.19
C ASN A 187 -12.08 12.39 11.39
N VAL A 188 -11.44 11.39 10.78
CA VAL A 188 -10.28 11.55 9.92
C VAL A 188 -10.70 11.70 8.46
N LYS A 189 -9.82 12.24 7.61
CA LYS A 189 -10.08 12.41 6.17
C LYS A 189 -10.30 11.08 5.45
N GLY A 190 -9.55 10.06 5.85
CA GLY A 190 -9.67 8.71 5.30
C GLY A 190 -9.06 7.66 6.20
N ALA A 191 -9.46 6.41 5.99
CA ALA A 191 -8.92 5.24 6.65
C ALA A 191 -8.76 4.10 5.64
N ASP A 192 -7.55 3.58 5.52
CA ASP A 192 -7.25 2.43 4.67
C ASP A 192 -6.99 1.19 5.53
N VAL A 193 -7.50 0.03 5.09
CA VAL A 193 -7.24 -1.26 5.72
C VAL A 193 -6.45 -2.13 4.75
N LEU A 194 -5.19 -2.39 5.08
CA LEU A 194 -4.27 -3.15 4.25
C LEU A 194 -4.29 -4.63 4.63
N PHE A 195 -4.15 -5.51 3.64
CA PHE A 195 -3.80 -6.90 3.92
C PHE A 195 -2.47 -6.99 4.67
N LEU A 196 -2.32 -8.02 5.50
CA LEU A 196 -1.05 -8.33 6.14
C LEU A 196 -0.01 -8.73 5.09
N GLU A 197 1.20 -8.18 5.18
CA GLU A 197 2.30 -8.57 4.30
C GLU A 197 2.71 -10.03 4.56
N ALA A 198 2.43 -10.87 3.58
CA ALA A 198 2.65 -12.31 3.60
C ALA A 198 2.78 -12.85 2.18
N ASN A 199 3.30 -14.06 2.03
CA ASN A 199 3.46 -14.74 0.74
C ASN A 199 3.38 -16.27 0.91
N TYR A 200 3.65 -17.03 -0.14
CA TYR A 200 3.56 -18.50 -0.08
C TYR A 200 4.61 -19.15 0.84
N ASP A 201 5.75 -18.50 1.04
CA ASP A 201 6.81 -19.01 1.94
C ASP A 201 6.52 -18.64 3.41
N LYS A 202 5.71 -17.61 3.63
CA LYS A 202 5.26 -17.17 4.96
C LYS A 202 3.80 -16.76 4.88
N LEU A 203 2.90 -17.72 5.04
CA LEU A 203 1.46 -17.51 5.01
C LEU A 203 0.97 -16.62 6.16
N PRO A 204 -0.13 -15.87 5.96
CA PRO A 204 -0.76 -15.11 7.02
C PRO A 204 -1.32 -16.07 8.10
N PRO A 205 -1.37 -15.63 9.36
CA PRO A 205 -1.96 -16.45 10.42
C PRO A 205 -3.43 -16.71 10.15
N LYS A 206 -3.87 -17.95 10.41
CA LYS A 206 -5.29 -18.29 10.39
C LYS A 206 -6.00 -17.65 11.58
N PRO A 207 -7.30 -17.33 11.45
CA PRO A 207 -8.07 -16.84 12.59
C PRO A 207 -8.16 -17.93 13.67
N ILE A 208 -7.83 -17.57 14.90
CA ILE A 208 -7.86 -18.45 16.07
C ILE A 208 -9.00 -18.11 17.03
N GLU A 209 -9.58 -16.93 16.88
CA GLU A 209 -10.68 -16.39 17.67
C GLU A 209 -11.59 -15.53 16.78
N GLY A 210 -12.79 -15.24 17.24
CA GLY A 210 -13.72 -14.34 16.55
C GLY A 210 -14.62 -15.02 15.51
N LYS A 211 -15.26 -14.21 14.68
CA LYS A 211 -16.35 -14.62 13.78
C LYS A 211 -15.88 -15.42 12.55
N PHE A 212 -14.60 -15.37 12.21
CA PHE A 212 -14.09 -15.91 10.96
C PHE A 212 -13.29 -17.22 11.13
N VAL A 213 -13.32 -17.81 12.31
CA VAL A 213 -12.72 -19.13 12.59
C VAL A 213 -13.38 -20.17 11.68
N GLY A 214 -12.58 -20.93 10.96
CA GLY A 214 -13.05 -21.95 10.02
C GLY A 214 -13.42 -21.43 8.63
N SER A 215 -13.36 -20.12 8.38
CA SER A 215 -13.53 -19.57 7.04
C SER A 215 -12.33 -19.87 6.13
N ASP A 216 -12.61 -20.20 4.86
CA ASP A 216 -11.61 -20.32 3.78
C ASP A 216 -11.18 -18.96 3.22
N THR A 217 -11.92 -17.90 3.53
CA THR A 217 -11.73 -16.53 3.06
C THR A 217 -11.86 -15.51 4.19
N PRO A 218 -11.10 -15.67 5.31
CA PRO A 218 -11.34 -14.86 6.51
C PRO A 218 -11.08 -13.38 6.33
N ALA A 219 -10.12 -13.00 5.48
CA ALA A 219 -9.83 -11.61 5.17
C ALA A 219 -10.91 -11.01 4.26
N GLY A 220 -11.38 -11.78 3.28
CA GLY A 220 -12.51 -11.40 2.42
C GLY A 220 -13.79 -11.18 3.21
N ASP A 221 -14.12 -12.12 4.11
CA ASP A 221 -15.31 -12.03 4.96
C ASP A 221 -15.27 -10.82 5.90
N TRP A 222 -14.09 -10.53 6.46
CA TRP A 222 -13.86 -9.35 7.29
C TRP A 222 -14.06 -8.06 6.48
N LEU A 223 -13.44 -7.99 5.30
CA LEU A 223 -13.51 -6.81 4.43
C LEU A 223 -14.91 -6.59 3.84
N ILE A 224 -15.66 -7.65 3.53
CA ILE A 224 -17.05 -7.55 3.10
C ILE A 224 -17.90 -6.89 4.19
N LYS A 225 -17.76 -7.34 5.43
CA LYS A 225 -18.50 -6.73 6.54
C LYS A 225 -18.12 -5.26 6.75
N PHE A 226 -16.85 -4.93 6.62
CA PHE A 226 -16.37 -3.55 6.72
C PHE A 226 -16.84 -2.69 5.52
N PHE A 227 -16.84 -3.27 4.30
CA PHE A 227 -17.36 -2.64 3.10
C PHE A 227 -18.86 -2.33 3.23
N ASP A 228 -19.67 -3.27 3.70
CA ASP A 228 -21.11 -3.08 3.86
C ASP A 228 -21.44 -1.92 4.81
N LEU A 229 -20.68 -1.78 5.91
CA LEU A 229 -20.81 -0.65 6.83
C LEU A 229 -20.44 0.67 6.14
N TRP A 230 -19.33 0.67 5.42
CA TRP A 230 -18.83 1.85 4.70
C TRP A 230 -19.74 2.24 3.54
N TYR A 231 -20.20 1.28 2.74
CA TYR A 231 -20.97 1.52 1.52
C TYR A 231 -22.40 2.05 1.81
N ASN A 232 -22.98 1.61 2.91
CA ASN A 232 -24.33 2.01 3.32
C ASN A 232 -24.37 3.22 4.26
N ASP A 233 -23.22 3.82 4.60
CA ASP A 233 -23.16 5.01 5.45
C ASP A 233 -23.02 6.27 4.59
N GLU A 234 -24.06 7.12 4.56
CA GLU A 234 -24.07 8.38 3.81
C GLU A 234 -22.98 9.37 4.27
N ASN A 235 -22.49 9.23 5.51
CA ASN A 235 -21.46 10.06 6.11
C ASN A 235 -20.16 9.28 6.35
N ASN A 236 -19.80 8.37 5.42
CA ASN A 236 -18.58 7.59 5.53
C ASN A 236 -17.31 8.45 5.33
N PHE A 237 -16.19 7.95 5.83
CA PHE A 237 -14.87 8.49 5.53
C PHE A 237 -14.37 7.95 4.18
N PHE A 238 -13.35 8.59 3.59
CA PHE A 238 -12.73 8.07 2.38
C PHE A 238 -11.95 6.79 2.71
N GLU A 239 -12.28 5.71 1.98
CA GLU A 239 -11.52 4.46 1.98
C GLU A 239 -10.99 4.21 0.56
N ARG A 240 -9.67 4.10 0.41
CA ARG A 240 -9.00 4.13 -0.88
C ARG A 240 -9.27 2.88 -1.71
N HIS A 241 -9.16 1.68 -1.11
CA HIS A 241 -9.31 0.42 -1.84
C HIS A 241 -10.75 0.22 -2.31
N PHE A 242 -11.74 0.43 -1.45
CA PHE A 242 -13.15 0.32 -1.84
C PHE A 242 -13.51 1.34 -2.91
N SER A 243 -13.05 2.58 -2.76
CA SER A 243 -13.25 3.61 -3.78
C SER A 243 -12.63 3.20 -5.12
N GLN A 244 -11.49 2.52 -5.13
CA GLN A 244 -10.84 2.05 -6.34
C GLN A 244 -11.52 0.80 -6.93
N TYR A 245 -12.00 -0.15 -6.10
CA TYR A 245 -12.81 -1.27 -6.59
C TYR A 245 -14.07 -0.76 -7.29
N VAL A 246 -14.81 0.16 -6.64
CA VAL A 246 -16.01 0.78 -7.24
C VAL A 246 -15.66 1.46 -8.58
N LYS A 247 -14.62 2.28 -8.63
CA LYS A 247 -14.17 2.97 -9.86
C LYS A 247 -13.80 1.97 -10.95
N SER A 248 -13.02 0.92 -10.63
CA SER A 248 -12.60 -0.08 -11.60
C SER A 248 -13.77 -0.87 -12.18
N ILE A 249 -14.71 -1.29 -11.35
CA ILE A 249 -15.93 -1.99 -11.76
C ILE A 249 -16.78 -1.11 -12.67
N LEU A 250 -16.83 0.19 -12.42
CA LEU A 250 -17.51 1.17 -13.28
C LEU A 250 -16.68 1.58 -14.52
N GLY A 251 -15.55 0.92 -14.80
CA GLY A 251 -14.75 1.13 -16.01
C GLY A 251 -13.79 2.33 -15.94
N ALA A 252 -13.58 2.92 -14.76
CA ALA A 252 -12.60 4.00 -14.60
C ALA A 252 -11.19 3.45 -14.36
N ILE A 253 -10.19 4.23 -14.78
CA ILE A 253 -8.77 3.92 -14.50
C ILE A 253 -8.49 4.11 -13.01
N THR A 254 -7.82 3.13 -12.41
CA THR A 254 -7.38 3.16 -11.01
C THR A 254 -5.88 3.45 -10.92
N ASN A 255 -5.43 3.97 -9.79
CA ASN A 255 -4.02 4.30 -9.54
C ASN A 255 -3.54 3.57 -8.26
N GLY A 256 -3.68 2.26 -8.23
CA GLY A 256 -3.19 1.42 -7.14
C GLY A 256 -2.12 0.46 -7.66
N ASP A 257 -1.24 0.00 -6.79
CA ASP A 257 -0.22 -1.00 -7.06
C ASP A 257 -0.66 -2.42 -6.65
N ASP A 258 -1.79 -2.53 -6.00
CA ASP A 258 -2.39 -3.75 -5.45
C ASP A 258 -3.68 -4.18 -6.17
N LEU A 259 -4.16 -3.40 -7.16
CA LEU A 259 -5.38 -3.67 -7.91
C LEU A 259 -5.39 -3.01 -9.30
N GLY A 260 -6.26 -3.51 -10.19
CA GLY A 260 -6.49 -2.93 -11.51
C GLY A 260 -5.41 -3.24 -12.53
N GLU A 261 -5.51 -2.58 -13.68
CA GLU A 261 -4.60 -2.79 -14.83
C GLU A 261 -3.65 -1.61 -15.05
N SER A 262 -3.44 -0.76 -14.04
CA SER A 262 -2.52 0.37 -14.11
C SER A 262 -1.06 -0.03 -13.89
N ASN A 263 -0.13 0.73 -14.45
CA ASN A 263 1.28 0.52 -14.16
C ASN A 263 1.64 1.05 -12.76
N ASN A 264 2.55 0.36 -12.07
CA ASN A 264 3.01 0.76 -10.74
C ASN A 264 4.17 1.76 -10.87
N GLU A 265 3.85 3.04 -10.82
CA GLU A 265 4.79 4.14 -11.05
C GLU A 265 5.54 4.55 -9.77
N ILE A 266 6.04 3.59 -9.01
CA ILE A 266 6.70 3.78 -7.70
C ILE A 266 8.13 3.25 -7.75
N LEU A 267 9.05 3.94 -7.07
CA LEU A 267 10.38 3.45 -6.68
C LEU A 267 10.64 3.79 -5.22
N THR A 268 11.36 2.92 -4.56
CA THR A 268 11.90 3.16 -3.22
C THR A 268 13.31 3.72 -3.32
N ILE A 269 13.63 4.72 -2.49
CA ILE A 269 14.98 5.23 -2.29
C ILE A 269 15.39 4.89 -0.86
N GLU A 270 16.39 4.05 -0.73
CA GLU A 270 16.92 3.60 0.55
C GLU A 270 17.76 4.67 1.25
N SER A 271 18.02 4.48 2.54
CA SER A 271 18.79 5.44 3.35
C SER A 271 20.24 5.67 2.86
N ASN A 272 20.80 4.73 2.09
CA ASN A 272 22.10 4.85 1.41
C ASN A 272 22.00 5.45 0.00
N GLY A 273 20.81 5.84 -0.46
CA GLY A 273 20.56 6.41 -1.79
C GLY A 273 20.38 5.37 -2.91
N GLU A 274 20.34 4.10 -2.59
CA GLU A 274 20.09 3.03 -3.57
C GLU A 274 18.63 3.05 -4.01
N TYR A 275 18.41 2.88 -5.33
CA TYR A 275 17.07 2.64 -5.86
C TYR A 275 16.68 1.18 -5.65
N GLU A 276 15.50 0.97 -5.13
CA GLU A 276 14.85 -0.33 -5.08
C GLU A 276 13.48 -0.25 -5.77
N SER A 277 12.88 -1.39 -6.14
CA SER A 277 11.62 -1.41 -6.88
C SER A 277 10.48 -0.90 -5.98
N GLU A 278 10.06 -1.73 -5.05
CA GLU A 278 9.03 -1.44 -4.05
C GLU A 278 9.41 -2.11 -2.74
N ASP A 279 9.16 -1.44 -1.63
CA ASP A 279 9.77 -1.84 -0.35
C ASP A 279 9.13 -3.07 0.30
N ALA A 280 7.87 -3.38 0.06
CA ALA A 280 7.25 -4.60 0.56
C ALA A 280 7.78 -5.88 -0.13
N LEU A 281 8.40 -5.77 -1.31
CA LEU A 281 9.07 -6.90 -1.96
C LEU A 281 10.21 -7.51 -1.12
N ARG A 282 10.69 -6.82 -0.09
CA ARG A 282 11.67 -7.37 0.87
C ARG A 282 11.13 -8.57 1.68
N ILE A 283 9.83 -8.81 1.71
CA ILE A 283 9.27 -10.04 2.29
C ILE A 283 9.61 -11.29 1.46
N CYS A 284 10.08 -11.11 0.22
CA CYS A 284 10.47 -12.21 -0.67
C CYS A 284 11.85 -12.80 -0.33
N GLY A 285 12.66 -12.12 0.48
CA GLY A 285 13.95 -12.62 0.92
C GLY A 285 14.96 -11.52 1.29
N ASN A 286 16.07 -11.94 1.87
CA ASN A 286 17.12 -11.00 2.24
C ASN A 286 17.79 -10.43 0.99
N ASP A 287 18.02 -9.11 0.96
CA ASP A 287 18.58 -8.39 -0.19
C ASP A 287 17.81 -8.56 -1.51
N PHE A 288 16.55 -9.03 -1.46
CA PHE A 288 15.75 -9.34 -2.66
C PHE A 288 15.52 -8.11 -3.56
N THR A 289 15.36 -6.94 -2.96
CA THR A 289 15.09 -5.67 -3.66
C THR A 289 16.35 -4.94 -4.12
N LYS A 290 17.53 -5.39 -3.68
CA LYS A 290 18.82 -4.73 -3.91
C LYS A 290 19.16 -4.62 -5.39
N THR A 291 19.48 -3.39 -5.84
CA THR A 291 19.81 -3.13 -7.26
C THR A 291 21.26 -2.76 -7.48
N ASN A 292 21.98 -2.24 -6.48
CA ASN A 292 23.29 -1.60 -6.59
C ASN A 292 23.29 -0.37 -7.53
N ILE A 293 22.13 0.27 -7.73
CA ILE A 293 21.95 1.48 -8.55
C ILE A 293 21.65 2.64 -7.60
N ASN A 294 22.44 3.72 -7.65
CA ASN A 294 22.37 4.80 -6.66
C ASN A 294 21.95 6.14 -7.31
N VAL A 295 21.30 7.00 -6.52
CA VAL A 295 20.85 8.33 -6.96
C VAL A 295 22.00 9.23 -7.40
N PHE A 296 23.23 9.02 -6.94
CA PHE A 296 24.38 9.86 -7.27
C PHE A 296 24.87 9.65 -8.70
N ASP A 297 24.88 8.41 -9.17
CA ASP A 297 25.49 8.00 -10.43
C ASP A 297 24.48 7.54 -11.51
N SER A 298 23.21 7.34 -11.12
CA SER A 298 22.20 6.81 -12.02
C SER A 298 20.92 7.64 -12.06
N THR A 299 20.20 7.52 -13.19
CA THR A 299 18.90 8.15 -13.42
C THR A 299 17.77 7.24 -12.95
N VAL A 300 16.57 7.83 -12.78
CA VAL A 300 15.33 7.07 -12.51
C VAL A 300 15.04 6.05 -13.63
N ASP A 301 15.26 6.45 -14.89
CA ASP A 301 15.03 5.57 -16.03
C ASP A 301 15.93 4.33 -15.98
N ASN A 302 17.19 4.46 -15.57
CA ASN A 302 18.08 3.32 -15.37
C ASN A 302 17.56 2.39 -14.26
N ALA A 303 17.11 2.94 -13.14
CA ALA A 303 16.54 2.14 -12.03
C ALA A 303 15.30 1.36 -12.47
N LEU A 304 14.44 1.95 -13.30
CA LEU A 304 13.27 1.30 -13.86
C LEU A 304 13.61 0.16 -14.84
N THR A 305 14.84 0.11 -15.38
CA THR A 305 15.24 -0.96 -16.32
C THR A 305 15.61 -2.28 -15.67
N THR A 306 15.76 -2.34 -14.34
CA THR A 306 16.04 -3.61 -13.64
C THR A 306 14.92 -4.62 -13.87
N LYS A 307 15.25 -5.91 -13.80
CA LYS A 307 14.25 -6.98 -14.00
C LYS A 307 13.10 -6.86 -13.01
N LEU A 308 13.43 -6.64 -11.73
CA LEU A 308 12.42 -6.55 -10.66
C LEU A 308 11.54 -5.29 -10.82
N SER A 309 12.14 -4.12 -11.13
CA SER A 309 11.38 -2.90 -11.37
C SER A 309 10.43 -3.04 -12.57
N LYS A 310 10.87 -3.67 -13.66
CA LYS A 310 10.00 -3.96 -14.83
C LYS A 310 8.86 -4.92 -14.46
N ALA A 311 9.17 -5.97 -13.71
CA ALA A 311 8.16 -6.94 -13.28
C ALA A 311 7.13 -6.30 -12.37
N TYR A 312 7.56 -5.48 -11.42
CA TYR A 312 6.68 -4.74 -10.54
C TYR A 312 5.85 -3.70 -11.29
N TYR A 313 6.49 -2.90 -12.14
CA TYR A 313 5.83 -1.88 -12.95
C TYR A 313 4.67 -2.42 -13.78
N HIS A 314 4.83 -3.62 -14.34
CA HIS A 314 3.83 -4.30 -15.16
C HIS A 314 3.20 -5.52 -14.47
N SER A 315 3.11 -5.53 -13.14
CA SER A 315 2.66 -6.71 -12.38
C SER A 315 1.30 -7.26 -12.84
N HIS A 316 0.38 -6.38 -13.25
CA HIS A 316 -0.94 -6.71 -13.79
C HIS A 316 -0.90 -7.41 -15.18
N LYS A 317 0.24 -7.39 -15.88
CA LYS A 317 0.45 -8.09 -17.16
C LYS A 317 1.10 -9.46 -16.95
N TYR A 318 1.88 -9.60 -15.87
CA TYR A 318 2.59 -10.83 -15.53
C TYR A 318 1.74 -11.72 -14.63
N LEU A 319 0.67 -12.29 -15.20
CA LEU A 319 -0.34 -13.04 -14.46
C LEU A 319 -0.23 -14.55 -14.72
N PRO A 320 -0.45 -15.40 -13.70
CA PRO A 320 -0.57 -16.84 -13.87
C PRO A 320 -1.85 -17.18 -14.64
N LYS A 321 -1.92 -18.39 -15.22
CA LYS A 321 -3.09 -18.85 -16.02
C LYS A 321 -4.41 -18.69 -15.27
N LYS A 322 -4.43 -19.02 -13.99
CA LYS A 322 -5.61 -18.85 -13.13
C LYS A 322 -6.14 -17.42 -13.11
N CYS A 323 -5.25 -16.42 -13.00
CA CYS A 323 -5.63 -15.01 -13.05
C CYS A 323 -6.08 -14.58 -14.46
N LEU A 324 -5.49 -15.14 -15.51
CA LEU A 324 -5.90 -14.85 -16.90
C LEU A 324 -7.29 -15.38 -17.22
N ALA A 325 -7.73 -16.47 -16.58
CA ALA A 325 -9.09 -17.03 -16.70
C ALA A 325 -10.11 -16.34 -15.79
N CYS A 326 -9.66 -15.49 -14.84
CA CYS A 326 -10.51 -14.92 -13.81
C CYS A 326 -11.46 -13.83 -14.35
N PRO A 327 -12.78 -13.91 -14.08
CA PRO A 327 -13.75 -12.93 -14.58
C PRO A 327 -13.57 -11.53 -13.99
N ILE A 328 -12.98 -11.41 -12.79
CA ILE A 328 -12.70 -10.12 -12.14
C ILE A 328 -11.26 -9.62 -12.37
N LYS A 329 -10.55 -10.18 -13.35
CA LYS A 329 -9.13 -9.87 -13.60
C LYS A 329 -8.86 -8.38 -13.75
N GLN A 330 -9.73 -7.65 -14.45
CA GLN A 330 -9.55 -6.21 -14.70
C GLN A 330 -9.57 -5.39 -13.41
N THR A 331 -10.42 -5.77 -12.47
CA THR A 331 -10.51 -5.08 -11.18
C THR A 331 -9.41 -5.55 -10.22
N CYS A 332 -9.14 -6.86 -10.16
CA CYS A 332 -8.15 -7.43 -9.26
C CYS A 332 -6.70 -7.16 -9.68
N GLY A 333 -6.40 -7.16 -11.00
CA GLY A 333 -5.04 -7.00 -11.51
C GLY A 333 -4.05 -8.10 -11.10
N GLY A 334 -4.55 -9.19 -10.47
CA GLY A 334 -3.73 -10.24 -9.86
C GLY A 334 -3.36 -9.95 -8.39
N GLY A 335 -3.85 -8.85 -7.84
CA GLY A 335 -3.54 -8.39 -6.48
C GLY A 335 -2.10 -7.92 -6.32
N TYR A 336 -1.74 -7.56 -5.09
CA TYR A 336 -0.41 -7.04 -4.77
C TYR A 336 0.71 -8.04 -5.05
N MET A 337 1.74 -7.60 -5.78
CA MET A 337 2.77 -8.50 -6.31
C MET A 337 3.53 -9.27 -5.21
N PRO A 338 3.94 -8.69 -4.08
CA PRO A 338 4.59 -9.42 -2.99
C PRO A 338 3.80 -10.64 -2.49
N HIS A 339 2.47 -10.57 -2.48
CA HIS A 339 1.57 -11.64 -2.07
C HIS A 339 1.52 -12.85 -3.03
N ARG A 340 2.15 -12.73 -4.21
CA ARG A 340 2.23 -13.80 -5.22
C ARG A 340 3.53 -14.60 -5.14
N TYR A 341 4.49 -14.13 -4.34
CA TYR A 341 5.81 -14.73 -4.31
C TYR A 341 5.86 -16.10 -3.65
N SER A 342 6.66 -16.97 -4.23
CA SER A 342 7.11 -18.24 -3.64
C SER A 342 8.53 -18.53 -4.11
N SER A 343 9.36 -19.08 -3.24
CA SER A 343 10.71 -19.52 -3.59
C SER A 343 10.75 -20.61 -4.67
N LEU A 344 9.63 -21.32 -4.88
CA LEU A 344 9.51 -22.37 -5.90
C LEU A 344 9.13 -21.83 -7.27
N ASN A 345 8.23 -20.85 -7.35
CA ASN A 345 7.62 -20.40 -8.60
C ASN A 345 7.82 -18.88 -8.85
N GLY A 346 8.61 -18.19 -8.04
CA GLY A 346 8.69 -16.73 -8.09
C GLY A 346 7.32 -16.10 -7.93
N PHE A 347 6.97 -15.16 -8.81
CA PHE A 347 5.67 -14.47 -8.82
C PHE A 347 4.61 -15.13 -9.71
N ASN A 348 4.88 -16.33 -10.25
CA ASN A 348 3.94 -17.03 -11.13
C ASN A 348 2.85 -17.78 -10.34
N ASN A 349 2.28 -17.11 -9.36
CA ASN A 349 1.20 -17.60 -8.53
C ASN A 349 0.10 -16.54 -8.46
N PRO A 350 -1.18 -16.93 -8.23
CA PRO A 350 -2.18 -15.99 -7.74
C PRO A 350 -1.72 -15.39 -6.40
N SER A 351 -2.29 -14.26 -5.98
CA SER A 351 -2.10 -13.78 -4.61
C SER A 351 -2.50 -14.86 -3.60
N ILE A 352 -1.81 -14.95 -2.45
CA ILE A 352 -2.25 -15.80 -1.32
C ILE A 352 -3.65 -15.41 -0.84
N TYR A 353 -4.07 -14.17 -1.09
CA TYR A 353 -5.41 -13.66 -0.80
C TYR A 353 -6.38 -13.77 -2.00
N CYS A 354 -6.05 -14.60 -3.00
CA CYS A 354 -6.84 -14.71 -4.23
C CYS A 354 -8.31 -15.03 -3.98
N LYS A 355 -8.62 -15.98 -3.07
CA LYS A 355 -10.01 -16.32 -2.72
C LYS A 355 -10.72 -15.19 -1.98
N ASP A 356 -10.01 -14.51 -1.06
CA ASP A 356 -10.52 -13.35 -0.33
C ASP A 356 -10.86 -12.20 -1.26
N LEU A 357 -9.95 -11.86 -2.17
CA LEU A 357 -10.14 -10.83 -3.19
C LEU A 357 -11.28 -11.18 -4.16
N LEU A 358 -11.37 -12.44 -4.60
CA LEU A 358 -12.45 -12.89 -5.48
C LEU A 358 -13.81 -12.67 -4.81
N LYS A 359 -13.94 -13.13 -3.55
CA LYS A 359 -15.19 -12.99 -2.79
C LYS A 359 -15.56 -11.54 -2.52
N LEU A 360 -14.57 -10.71 -2.13
CA LEU A 360 -14.77 -9.28 -1.89
C LEU A 360 -15.20 -8.56 -3.16
N ILE A 361 -14.48 -8.75 -4.27
CA ILE A 361 -14.72 -7.98 -5.51
C ILE A 361 -16.06 -8.38 -6.14
N THR A 362 -16.43 -9.67 -6.12
CA THR A 362 -17.76 -10.10 -6.60
C THR A 362 -18.88 -9.53 -5.72
N HIS A 363 -18.67 -9.45 -4.39
CA HIS A 363 -19.63 -8.80 -3.48
C HIS A 363 -19.77 -7.31 -3.77
N VAL A 364 -18.66 -6.58 -3.94
CA VAL A 364 -18.67 -5.14 -4.31
C VAL A 364 -19.38 -4.93 -5.64
N GLN A 365 -19.11 -5.76 -6.65
CA GLN A 365 -19.79 -5.70 -7.94
C GLN A 365 -21.30 -5.87 -7.80
N ASN A 366 -21.73 -6.89 -7.06
CA ASN A 366 -23.16 -7.16 -6.87
C ASN A 366 -23.86 -6.04 -6.09
N SER A 367 -23.20 -5.44 -5.10
CA SER A 367 -23.72 -4.28 -4.36
C SER A 367 -23.92 -3.05 -5.27
N ILE A 368 -22.97 -2.82 -6.20
CA ILE A 368 -23.10 -1.75 -7.21
C ILE A 368 -24.29 -2.04 -8.15
N VAL A 369 -24.43 -3.27 -8.66
CA VAL A 369 -25.54 -3.65 -9.55
C VAL A 369 -26.88 -3.44 -8.84
N ASP A 370 -26.99 -3.84 -7.56
CA ASP A 370 -28.23 -3.62 -6.79
C ASP A 370 -28.55 -2.13 -6.59
N SER A 371 -27.54 -1.32 -6.32
CA SER A 371 -27.70 0.13 -6.16
C SER A 371 -28.15 0.79 -7.48
N LEU A 372 -27.58 0.36 -8.62
CA LEU A 372 -27.93 0.87 -9.94
C LEU A 372 -29.33 0.43 -10.40
N ALA A 373 -29.73 -0.82 -10.09
CA ALA A 373 -31.07 -1.31 -10.40
C ALA A 373 -32.17 -0.53 -9.67
N ASN A 374 -31.87 -0.01 -8.49
CA ASN A 374 -32.75 0.85 -7.70
C ASN A 374 -32.71 2.32 -8.15
N SER A 375 -31.82 2.70 -9.06
CA SER A 375 -31.69 4.02 -9.64
C SER A 375 -32.29 4.03 -11.04
N ASN A 376 -32.79 5.18 -11.52
CA ASN A 376 -33.35 5.33 -12.88
C ASN A 376 -32.31 5.34 -14.01
N PHE A 377 -31.13 4.75 -13.80
CA PHE A 377 -30.08 4.60 -14.82
C PHE A 377 -30.39 3.43 -15.75
N VAL A 378 -30.92 3.70 -16.95
CA VAL A 378 -31.57 2.74 -17.84
C VAL A 378 -30.58 1.96 -18.76
N ASN A 379 -29.29 2.26 -18.81
CA ASN A 379 -28.34 1.65 -19.78
C ASN A 379 -27.03 1.19 -19.17
N PHE A 380 -27.08 0.41 -18.11
CA PHE A 380 -25.88 -0.15 -17.52
C PHE A 380 -25.83 -1.67 -17.78
N SER A 381 -24.79 -2.15 -18.46
CA SER A 381 -24.60 -3.59 -18.77
C SER A 381 -23.54 -4.21 -17.85
N LEU A 382 -23.77 -4.17 -16.55
CA LEU A 382 -22.96 -4.90 -15.57
C LEU A 382 -23.82 -6.01 -14.97
N ASP A 383 -23.41 -7.26 -15.17
CA ASP A 383 -24.12 -8.42 -14.64
C ASP A 383 -23.62 -8.74 -13.23
N LYS A 384 -24.51 -9.32 -12.41
CA LYS A 384 -24.12 -9.93 -11.15
C LYS A 384 -23.29 -11.18 -11.41
N ILE A 385 -22.36 -11.46 -10.51
CA ILE A 385 -21.58 -12.69 -10.47
C ILE A 385 -21.36 -13.09 -9.02
N THR A 386 -21.68 -14.34 -8.68
CA THR A 386 -21.40 -14.87 -7.35
C THR A 386 -19.94 -15.33 -7.23
N TYR A 387 -19.49 -15.50 -6.01
CA TYR A 387 -18.16 -16.06 -5.73
C TYR A 387 -18.01 -17.47 -6.31
N GLU A 388 -19.03 -18.31 -6.17
CA GLU A 388 -19.09 -19.69 -6.67
C GLU A 388 -19.05 -19.73 -8.19
N GLU A 389 -19.87 -18.93 -8.87
CA GLU A 389 -19.84 -18.81 -10.34
C GLU A 389 -18.48 -18.35 -10.86
N ALA A 390 -17.84 -17.42 -10.16
CA ALA A 390 -16.52 -16.96 -10.51
C ALA A 390 -15.44 -18.05 -10.36
N LEU A 391 -15.54 -18.89 -9.33
CA LEU A 391 -14.66 -20.06 -9.15
C LEU A 391 -14.87 -21.08 -10.27
N ASP A 392 -16.12 -21.41 -10.62
CA ASP A 392 -16.45 -22.34 -11.70
C ASP A 392 -15.92 -21.85 -13.06
N ILE A 393 -16.01 -20.55 -13.33
CA ILE A 393 -15.45 -19.94 -14.54
C ILE A 393 -13.93 -20.11 -14.57
N ILE A 394 -13.25 -19.83 -13.46
CA ILE A 394 -11.79 -19.95 -13.36
C ILE A 394 -11.37 -21.41 -13.64
N GLU A 395 -11.99 -22.39 -12.96
CA GLU A 395 -11.67 -23.81 -13.11
C GLU A 395 -11.90 -24.30 -14.53
N ARG A 396 -13.03 -23.93 -15.15
CA ARG A 396 -13.37 -24.30 -16.53
C ARG A 396 -12.45 -23.67 -17.57
N ASP A 397 -12.04 -22.41 -17.38
CA ASP A 397 -11.37 -21.62 -18.41
C ASP A 397 -9.83 -21.61 -18.27
N GLU A 398 -9.27 -21.93 -17.08
CA GLU A 398 -7.82 -22.02 -16.88
C GLU A 398 -7.15 -22.98 -17.86
N PHE A 399 -7.77 -24.14 -18.16
CA PHE A 399 -7.25 -25.13 -19.10
C PHE A 399 -7.29 -24.66 -20.55
N LYS A 400 -8.13 -23.68 -20.89
CA LYS A 400 -8.25 -23.11 -22.23
C LYS A 400 -7.15 -22.08 -22.53
N ILE A 401 -6.47 -21.55 -21.51
CA ILE A 401 -5.41 -20.58 -21.67
C ILE A 401 -4.22 -21.24 -22.36
N LYS A 402 -4.07 -20.99 -23.68
CA LYS A 402 -2.94 -21.45 -24.50
C LYS A 402 -1.76 -20.50 -24.33
N GLY A 403 -0.57 -21.07 -24.16
CA GLY A 403 0.67 -20.33 -24.04
C GLY A 403 1.31 -20.44 -22.66
N LYS A 404 2.59 -20.08 -22.62
CA LYS A 404 3.32 -19.96 -21.35
C LYS A 404 2.81 -18.70 -20.66
N SER A 405 2.61 -18.76 -19.34
CA SER A 405 2.37 -17.53 -18.57
C SER A 405 3.52 -16.57 -18.88
N TYR A 406 3.27 -15.27 -18.84
CA TYR A 406 4.29 -14.26 -19.20
C TYR A 406 5.56 -14.36 -18.35
N PHE A 407 5.48 -14.91 -17.13
CA PHE A 407 6.64 -15.23 -16.27
C PHE A 407 7.63 -16.22 -16.88
N SER A 408 7.19 -17.11 -17.79
CA SER A 408 8.14 -17.99 -18.50
C SER A 408 8.98 -17.24 -19.56
N GLN A 409 8.65 -15.98 -19.85
CA GLN A 409 9.41 -15.10 -20.73
C GLN A 409 10.41 -14.22 -19.98
N ILE A 410 10.24 -14.08 -18.66
CA ILE A 410 11.22 -13.46 -17.76
C ILE A 410 12.01 -14.62 -17.15
N GLU A 411 12.98 -15.11 -17.90
CA GLU A 411 13.95 -16.05 -17.33
C GLU A 411 14.58 -15.45 -16.08
N CYS A 412 14.44 -16.15 -14.95
CA CYS A 412 15.07 -15.90 -13.64
C CYS A 412 14.37 -14.91 -12.71
N PHE A 413 13.40 -15.39 -11.98
CA PHE A 413 13.24 -15.11 -10.54
C PHE A 413 13.07 -16.43 -9.81
#